data_a229079cad3b0c3f30df9a6976affe86
#
_entry.id   a229079cad3b0c3f30df9a6976affe86
#
_cell.length_a   1.000
_cell.length_b   1.000
_cell.length_c   1.000
_cell.angle_alpha   90.00
_cell.angle_beta   90.00
_cell.angle_gamma   90.00
#
_symmetry.space_group_name_H-M   'P 1'
#
loop_
_entity.id
_entity.type
_entity.pdbx_description
1 polymer ?
#
loop_
_entity_poly.entity_id
_entity_poly.type
_entity_poly.pdbx_seq_one_letter_code
_entity_poly.pdbx_strand_id
1 'polypeptide(L)'
;EDLPMIPDPFRLVVRQVRTDRGMVTDIAAGRQLKVIGEVLAGCESIIVATDAGREGELIFRWIYSHLGCTKLFKRLWFSSLTDEAIRKGMADLREGYEYDSLYAAADSRAKADWLVGMNASRALATASGSANNSIGRVQTPTLAMICARFKENRNFVSTPYWQLHIT
;
A
#
# COMPACT_ATOMS: atom_id res chain seq x y z
N GLU A 1 3.99 17.47 -19.76
CA GLU A 1 4.95 16.66 -18.98
C GLU A 1 5.39 15.48 -19.81
N ASP A 2 6.72 15.34 -19.94
CA ASP A 2 7.29 14.27 -20.76
C ASP A 2 7.24 12.93 -20.02
N LEU A 3 6.94 11.87 -20.76
CA LEU A 3 7.02 10.49 -20.28
C LEU A 3 8.37 9.87 -20.67
N PRO A 4 8.97 9.03 -19.82
CA PRO A 4 8.47 8.58 -18.50
C PRO A 4 8.76 9.58 -17.37
N MET A 5 7.85 9.69 -16.41
CA MET A 5 8.09 10.43 -15.17
C MET A 5 8.82 9.52 -14.19
N ILE A 6 10.04 9.91 -13.84
CA ILE A 6 10.89 9.16 -12.89
C ILE A 6 11.34 10.17 -11.81
N PRO A 7 10.67 10.18 -10.64
CA PRO A 7 11.07 11.07 -9.55
C PRO A 7 12.44 10.69 -8.99
N ASP A 8 13.31 11.70 -8.86
CA ASP A 8 14.60 11.56 -8.19
C ASP A 8 14.87 12.82 -7.34
N PRO A 9 14.81 12.72 -6.01
CA PRO A 9 14.33 11.56 -5.23
C PRO A 9 12.78 11.43 -5.18
N PHE A 10 12.29 10.24 -4.84
CA PHE A 10 10.90 10.07 -4.41
C PHE A 10 10.68 10.82 -3.09
N ARG A 11 9.65 11.67 -3.05
CA ARG A 11 9.33 12.47 -1.86
C ARG A 11 8.00 12.03 -1.25
N LEU A 12 8.01 11.81 0.04
CA LEU A 12 6.79 11.60 0.80
C LEU A 12 6.10 12.96 1.03
N VAL A 13 4.83 13.01 0.70
CA VAL A 13 3.99 14.19 0.95
C VAL A 13 2.76 13.77 1.74
N VAL A 14 2.27 14.67 2.59
CA VAL A 14 1.00 14.46 3.26
C VAL A 14 -0.10 14.39 2.22
N ARG A 15 -1.09 13.52 2.42
CA ARG A 15 -2.24 13.38 1.52
C ARG A 15 -2.77 14.75 1.12
N GLN A 16 -3.00 14.91 -0.16
CA GLN A 16 -3.58 16.13 -0.73
C GLN A 16 -4.97 15.85 -1.30
N VAL A 17 -5.83 16.84 -1.23
CA VAL A 17 -7.17 16.84 -1.81
C VAL A 17 -7.28 17.97 -2.83
N ARG A 18 -8.03 17.72 -3.90
CA ARG A 18 -8.29 18.73 -4.92
C ARG A 18 -9.42 19.65 -4.46
N THR A 19 -9.19 20.94 -4.53
CA THR A 19 -10.16 21.99 -4.28
C THR A 19 -10.26 22.91 -5.49
N ASP A 20 -11.20 23.84 -5.49
CA ASP A 20 -11.34 24.86 -6.56
C ASP A 20 -10.10 25.75 -6.67
N ARG A 21 -9.29 25.84 -5.62
CA ARG A 21 -8.04 26.62 -5.55
C ARG A 21 -6.79 25.80 -5.84
N GLY A 22 -6.94 24.53 -6.25
CA GLY A 22 -5.83 23.59 -6.53
C GLY A 22 -5.67 22.48 -5.49
N MET A 23 -4.51 21.86 -5.46
CA MET A 23 -4.19 20.80 -4.50
C MET A 23 -3.82 21.41 -3.15
N VAL A 24 -4.51 20.98 -2.10
CA VAL A 24 -4.24 21.40 -0.72
C VAL A 24 -4.06 20.18 0.17
N THR A 25 -3.28 20.32 1.24
CA THR A 25 -3.11 19.25 2.22
C THR A 25 -4.46 18.89 2.86
N ASP A 26 -4.76 17.61 2.93
CA ASP A 26 -5.91 17.09 3.67
C ASP A 26 -5.79 17.50 5.15
N ILE A 27 -6.74 18.30 5.63
CA ILE A 27 -6.72 18.87 6.98
C ILE A 27 -6.72 17.76 8.05
N ALA A 28 -7.47 16.68 7.83
CA ALA A 28 -7.55 15.57 8.78
C ALA A 28 -6.22 14.81 8.84
N ALA A 29 -5.63 14.53 7.68
CA ALA A 29 -4.32 13.88 7.59
C ALA A 29 -3.21 14.73 8.21
N GLY A 30 -3.20 16.04 7.93
CA GLY A 30 -2.23 16.98 8.51
C GLY A 30 -2.36 17.08 10.04
N ARG A 31 -3.61 17.15 10.55
CA ARG A 31 -3.87 17.16 12.00
C ARG A 31 -3.39 15.87 12.67
N GLN A 32 -3.71 14.71 12.08
CA GLN A 32 -3.31 13.42 12.62
C GLN A 32 -1.78 13.28 12.65
N LEU A 33 -1.11 13.68 11.59
CA LEU A 33 0.34 13.65 11.53
C LEU A 33 0.99 14.55 12.59
N LYS A 34 0.43 15.72 12.84
CA LYS A 34 0.89 16.63 13.90
C LYS A 34 0.75 15.98 15.27
N VAL A 35 -0.39 15.35 15.58
CA VAL A 35 -0.61 14.65 16.86
C VAL A 35 0.41 13.51 17.03
N ILE A 36 0.65 12.72 15.97
CA ILE A 36 1.66 11.66 16.01
C ILE A 36 3.05 12.25 16.30
N GLY A 37 3.41 13.35 15.65
CA GLY A 37 4.68 14.04 15.87
C GLY A 37 4.85 14.50 17.32
N GLU A 38 3.82 15.10 17.92
CA GLU A 38 3.83 15.54 19.32
C GLU A 38 4.00 14.36 20.29
N VAL A 39 3.28 13.25 20.06
CA VAL A 39 3.39 12.03 20.86
C VAL A 39 4.78 11.40 20.71
N LEU A 40 5.30 11.28 19.50
CA LEU A 40 6.64 10.74 19.25
C LEU A 40 7.75 11.61 19.88
N ALA A 41 7.55 12.93 19.91
CA ALA A 41 8.51 13.82 20.58
C ALA A 41 8.55 13.58 22.08
N GLY A 42 7.40 13.36 22.72
CA GLY A 42 7.25 13.20 24.17
C GLY A 42 7.49 11.80 24.72
N CYS A 43 7.50 10.75 23.90
CA CYS A 43 7.68 9.37 24.39
C CYS A 43 9.16 9.00 24.55
N GLU A 44 9.46 8.08 25.48
CA GLU A 44 10.81 7.52 25.70
C GLU A 44 11.08 6.33 24.77
N SER A 45 10.07 5.55 24.45
CA SER A 45 10.17 4.35 23.62
C SER A 45 8.96 4.22 22.72
N ILE A 46 9.12 3.50 21.59
CA ILE A 46 8.08 3.29 20.60
C ILE A 46 7.86 1.78 20.43
N ILE A 47 6.61 1.36 20.55
CA ILE A 47 6.18 0.02 20.15
C ILE A 47 5.31 0.14 18.94
N VAL A 48 5.73 -0.47 17.84
CA VAL A 48 5.03 -0.44 16.55
C VAL A 48 4.08 -1.61 16.47
N ALA A 49 2.80 -1.32 16.48
CA ALA A 49 1.71 -2.29 16.45
C ALA A 49 0.84 -2.20 15.18
N THR A 50 1.39 -1.67 14.09
CA THR A 50 0.74 -1.74 12.78
C THR A 50 0.68 -3.19 12.30
N ASP A 51 -0.16 -3.48 11.30
CA ASP A 51 -0.38 -4.83 10.79
C ASP A 51 0.93 -5.59 10.57
N ALA A 52 0.91 -6.88 10.93
CA ALA A 52 2.05 -7.78 10.77
C ALA A 52 2.25 -8.14 9.29
N GLY A 53 2.91 -7.25 8.55
CA GLY A 53 3.12 -7.41 7.12
C GLY A 53 3.85 -6.22 6.49
N ARG A 54 4.13 -6.33 5.20
CA ARG A 54 4.84 -5.31 4.43
C ARG A 54 4.18 -3.94 4.50
N GLU A 55 2.86 -3.89 4.36
CA GLU A 55 2.11 -2.62 4.32
C GLU A 55 2.12 -1.92 5.69
N GLY A 56 1.93 -2.68 6.78
CA GLY A 56 1.99 -2.11 8.12
C GLY A 56 3.38 -1.58 8.48
N GLU A 57 4.45 -2.28 8.07
CA GLU A 57 5.81 -1.79 8.24
C GLU A 57 6.06 -0.52 7.42
N LEU A 58 5.62 -0.51 6.16
CA LEU A 58 5.77 0.64 5.27
C LEU A 58 5.08 1.90 5.81
N ILE A 59 3.83 1.77 6.27
CA ILE A 59 3.05 2.88 6.82
C ILE A 59 3.80 3.51 8.02
N PHE A 60 4.25 2.68 8.96
CA PHE A 60 4.98 3.19 10.10
C PHE A 60 6.28 3.89 9.69
N ARG A 61 7.12 3.24 8.87
CA ARG A 61 8.42 3.79 8.45
C ARG A 61 8.30 5.08 7.67
N TRP A 62 7.28 5.23 6.85
CA TRP A 62 7.04 6.47 6.13
C TRP A 62 6.67 7.62 7.08
N ILE A 63 5.79 7.38 8.06
CA ILE A 63 5.44 8.38 9.07
C ILE A 63 6.68 8.73 9.91
N TYR A 64 7.40 7.73 10.38
CA TYR A 64 8.60 7.86 11.19
C TYR A 64 9.68 8.69 10.48
N SER A 65 9.97 8.37 9.22
CA SER A 65 10.92 9.08 8.38
C SER A 65 10.45 10.51 8.05
N HIS A 66 9.17 10.68 7.70
CA HIS A 66 8.61 11.99 7.37
C HIS A 66 8.66 12.96 8.55
N LEU A 67 8.49 12.46 9.76
CA LEU A 67 8.60 13.25 11.00
C LEU A 67 10.05 13.44 11.47
N GLY A 68 11.04 12.87 10.78
CA GLY A 68 12.45 12.94 11.19
C GLY A 68 12.73 12.29 12.53
N CYS A 69 11.93 11.32 12.95
CA CYS A 69 12.12 10.62 14.22
C CYS A 69 13.35 9.71 14.14
N THR A 70 14.18 9.74 15.19
CA THR A 70 15.41 8.91 15.28
C THR A 70 15.41 7.99 16.49
N LYS A 71 14.31 7.95 17.26
CA LYS A 71 14.20 7.12 18.45
C LYS A 71 14.16 5.65 18.11
N LEU A 72 14.79 4.82 18.92
CA LEU A 72 14.69 3.37 18.77
C LEU A 72 13.25 2.91 18.97
N PHE A 73 12.87 1.87 18.25
CA PHE A 73 11.54 1.31 18.35
C PHE A 73 11.61 -0.22 18.30
N LYS A 74 10.61 -0.83 18.92
CA LYS A 74 10.38 -2.28 18.89
C LYS A 74 9.13 -2.61 18.09
N ARG A 75 9.14 -3.76 17.47
CA ARG A 75 8.04 -4.26 16.65
C ARG A 75 7.23 -5.29 17.42
N LEU A 76 5.95 -5.02 17.60
CA LEU A 76 4.96 -5.99 18.04
C LEU A 76 4.45 -6.74 16.80
N TRP A 77 4.68 -8.05 16.77
CA TRP A 77 4.31 -8.88 15.62
C TRP A 77 3.37 -9.99 16.02
N PHE A 78 2.14 -9.95 15.54
CA PHE A 78 1.14 -10.98 15.77
C PHE A 78 0.23 -11.14 14.54
N SER A 79 -0.26 -12.36 14.31
CA SER A 79 -1.14 -12.70 13.20
C SER A 79 -2.62 -12.80 13.58
N SER A 80 -2.95 -12.62 14.86
CA SER A 80 -4.30 -12.71 15.41
C SER A 80 -4.52 -11.66 16.48
N LEU A 81 -5.74 -11.13 16.57
CA LEU A 81 -6.15 -10.14 17.58
C LEU A 81 -6.76 -10.76 18.85
N THR A 82 -6.45 -12.03 19.12
CA THR A 82 -6.86 -12.65 20.40
C THR A 82 -6.00 -12.12 21.56
N ASP A 83 -6.56 -12.07 22.76
CA ASP A 83 -5.85 -11.62 23.97
C ASP A 83 -4.55 -12.40 24.21
N GLU A 84 -4.58 -13.71 23.94
CA GLU A 84 -3.42 -14.58 24.07
C GLU A 84 -2.31 -14.21 23.08
N ALA A 85 -2.66 -13.99 21.79
CA ALA A 85 -1.71 -13.61 20.75
C ALA A 85 -1.09 -12.24 21.06
N ILE A 86 -1.88 -11.28 21.54
CA ILE A 86 -1.41 -9.95 21.93
C ILE A 86 -0.44 -10.04 23.11
N ARG A 87 -0.79 -10.79 24.17
CA ARG A 87 0.08 -10.97 25.34
C ARG A 87 1.39 -11.64 24.98
N LYS A 88 1.34 -12.67 24.13
CA LYS A 88 2.53 -13.36 23.63
C LYS A 88 3.41 -12.40 22.80
N GLY A 89 2.80 -11.63 21.89
CA GLY A 89 3.52 -10.65 21.08
C GLY A 89 4.17 -9.56 21.94
N MET A 90 3.50 -9.09 22.99
CA MET A 90 4.06 -8.11 23.94
C MET A 90 5.24 -8.66 24.74
N ALA A 91 5.26 -9.97 25.01
CA ALA A 91 6.39 -10.63 25.66
C ALA A 91 7.57 -10.89 24.69
N ASP A 92 7.29 -10.95 23.36
CA ASP A 92 8.27 -11.23 22.29
C ASP A 92 8.45 -10.00 21.36
N LEU A 93 8.65 -8.83 21.94
CA LEU A 93 8.94 -7.62 21.16
C LEU A 93 10.30 -7.72 20.50
N ARG A 94 10.32 -7.51 19.18
CA ARG A 94 11.53 -7.57 18.37
C ARG A 94 12.10 -6.19 18.08
N GLU A 95 13.39 -6.13 17.81
CA GLU A 95 14.04 -4.88 17.48
C GLU A 95 13.63 -4.41 16.06
N GLY A 96 13.45 -3.10 15.90
CA GLY A 96 12.97 -2.52 14.64
C GLY A 96 13.86 -2.83 13.44
N TYR A 97 15.19 -2.92 13.62
CA TYR A 97 16.14 -3.19 12.55
C TYR A 97 15.97 -4.59 11.92
N GLU A 98 15.41 -5.57 12.64
CA GLU A 98 15.14 -6.90 12.10
C GLU A 98 14.16 -6.87 10.91
N TYR A 99 13.39 -5.78 10.79
CA TYR A 99 12.40 -5.56 9.73
C TYR A 99 12.88 -4.63 8.61
N ASP A 100 14.16 -4.23 8.60
CA ASP A 100 14.67 -3.29 7.59
C ASP A 100 14.59 -3.87 6.17
N SER A 101 14.86 -5.16 6.00
CA SER A 101 14.69 -5.83 4.70
C SER A 101 13.24 -5.89 4.25
N LEU A 102 12.31 -6.09 5.19
CA LEU A 102 10.88 -6.08 4.92
C LEU A 102 10.41 -4.68 4.47
N TYR A 103 10.88 -3.65 5.15
CA TYR A 103 10.63 -2.26 4.78
C TYR A 103 11.19 -1.94 3.39
N ALA A 104 12.45 -2.29 3.12
CA ALA A 104 13.07 -2.05 1.82
C ALA A 104 12.31 -2.72 0.67
N ALA A 105 11.84 -3.95 0.87
CA ALA A 105 11.00 -4.66 -0.09
C ALA A 105 9.64 -3.96 -0.30
N ALA A 106 9.01 -3.48 0.77
CA ALA A 106 7.73 -2.78 0.69
C ALA A 106 7.86 -1.42 -0.01
N ASP A 107 8.89 -0.65 0.32
CA ASP A 107 9.18 0.66 -0.28
C ASP A 107 9.52 0.55 -1.77
N SER A 108 10.34 -0.43 -2.14
CA SER A 108 10.66 -0.71 -3.54
C SER A 108 9.42 -1.09 -4.35
N ARG A 109 8.54 -1.90 -3.76
CA ARG A 109 7.26 -2.25 -4.39
C ARG A 109 6.36 -1.02 -4.55
N ALA A 110 6.22 -0.19 -3.53
CA ALA A 110 5.40 1.01 -3.61
C ALA A 110 5.91 1.98 -4.71
N LYS A 111 7.21 2.16 -4.81
CA LYS A 111 7.84 2.96 -5.89
C LYS A 111 7.61 2.36 -7.27
N ALA A 112 7.75 1.04 -7.41
CA ALA A 112 7.46 0.36 -8.67
C ALA A 112 5.98 0.46 -9.08
N ASP A 113 5.06 0.28 -8.13
CA ASP A 113 3.62 0.44 -8.36
C ASP A 113 3.27 1.88 -8.77
N TRP A 114 3.93 2.89 -8.18
CA TRP A 114 3.77 4.29 -8.58
C TRP A 114 4.30 4.53 -10.00
N LEU A 115 5.51 4.07 -10.30
CA LEU A 115 6.12 4.26 -11.63
C LEU A 115 5.26 3.64 -12.74
N VAL A 116 4.84 2.39 -12.56
CA VAL A 116 3.99 1.70 -13.54
C VAL A 116 2.63 2.38 -13.64
N GLY A 117 1.96 2.59 -12.51
CA GLY A 117 0.61 3.14 -12.48
C GLY A 117 0.54 4.55 -13.08
N MET A 118 1.47 5.43 -12.69
CA MET A 118 1.49 6.81 -13.14
C MET A 118 1.82 6.91 -14.65
N ASN A 119 2.91 6.28 -15.08
CA ASN A 119 3.35 6.39 -16.46
C ASN A 119 2.40 5.69 -17.44
N ALA A 120 1.95 4.47 -17.12
CA ALA A 120 1.04 3.73 -17.98
C ALA A 120 -0.34 4.39 -18.07
N SER A 121 -0.88 4.89 -16.96
CA SER A 121 -2.17 5.61 -16.98
C SER A 121 -2.09 6.89 -17.81
N ARG A 122 -1.03 7.66 -17.70
CA ARG A 122 -0.84 8.86 -18.52
C ARG A 122 -0.63 8.56 -19.98
N ALA A 123 0.17 7.54 -20.31
CA ALA A 123 0.35 7.10 -21.69
C ALA A 123 -0.98 6.68 -22.31
N LEU A 124 -1.79 5.89 -21.59
CA LEU A 124 -3.11 5.48 -22.05
C LEU A 124 -4.07 6.67 -22.20
N ALA A 125 -4.08 7.59 -21.24
CA ALA A 125 -4.91 8.79 -21.31
C ALA A 125 -4.56 9.64 -22.54
N THR A 126 -3.27 9.82 -22.83
CA THR A 126 -2.80 10.53 -24.01
C THR A 126 -3.20 9.83 -25.30
N ALA A 127 -3.02 8.51 -25.38
CA ALA A 127 -3.32 7.72 -26.58
C ALA A 127 -4.82 7.62 -26.87
N SER A 128 -5.65 7.56 -25.82
CA SER A 128 -7.11 7.42 -25.95
C SER A 128 -7.88 8.74 -25.99
N GLY A 129 -7.24 9.87 -25.70
CA GLY A 129 -7.89 11.16 -25.53
C GLY A 129 -8.83 11.24 -24.31
N SER A 130 -8.76 10.28 -23.37
CA SER A 130 -9.65 10.20 -22.20
C SER A 130 -8.84 10.20 -20.90
N ALA A 131 -9.11 11.17 -20.04
CA ALA A 131 -8.45 11.30 -18.74
C ALA A 131 -8.88 10.28 -17.68
N ASN A 132 -9.94 9.49 -17.96
CA ASN A 132 -10.54 8.58 -16.98
C ASN A 132 -9.95 7.16 -17.01
N ASN A 133 -8.91 6.93 -17.79
CA ASN A 133 -8.28 5.63 -17.92
C ASN A 133 -7.16 5.48 -16.92
N SER A 134 -7.23 4.45 -16.08
CA SER A 134 -6.17 4.10 -15.15
C SER A 134 -5.67 2.68 -15.40
N ILE A 135 -4.36 2.52 -15.30
CA ILE A 135 -3.67 1.22 -15.37
C ILE A 135 -2.98 0.98 -14.04
N GLY A 136 -3.04 -0.24 -13.56
CA GLY A 136 -2.35 -0.64 -12.35
C GLY A 136 -1.97 -2.10 -12.40
N ARG A 137 -0.92 -2.43 -11.68
CA ARG A 137 -0.32 -3.78 -11.64
C ARG A 137 -1.30 -4.87 -11.16
N VAL A 138 -2.25 -4.52 -10.33
CA VAL A 138 -3.27 -5.45 -9.81
C VAL A 138 -4.61 -5.25 -10.50
N GLN A 139 -5.09 -4.00 -10.56
CA GLN A 139 -6.44 -3.72 -11.09
C GLN A 139 -6.61 -4.11 -12.55
N THR A 140 -5.61 -3.89 -13.40
CA THR A 140 -5.72 -4.18 -14.83
C THR A 140 -5.77 -5.68 -15.13
N PRO A 141 -4.88 -6.54 -14.57
CA PRO A 141 -5.02 -7.98 -14.74
C PRO A 141 -6.31 -8.54 -14.14
N THR A 142 -6.75 -8.02 -12.99
CA THR A 142 -8.02 -8.44 -12.37
C THR A 142 -9.20 -8.13 -13.28
N LEU A 143 -9.25 -6.92 -13.83
CA LEU A 143 -10.30 -6.55 -14.81
C LEU A 143 -10.23 -7.43 -16.06
N ALA A 144 -9.03 -7.71 -16.57
CA ALA A 144 -8.86 -8.57 -17.74
C ALA A 144 -9.40 -10.00 -17.49
N MET A 145 -9.14 -10.58 -16.31
CA MET A 145 -9.68 -11.88 -15.92
C MET A 145 -11.22 -11.86 -15.84
N ILE A 146 -11.80 -10.82 -15.26
CA ILE A 146 -13.26 -10.65 -15.19
C ILE A 146 -13.86 -10.55 -16.59
N CYS A 147 -13.26 -9.74 -17.46
CA CYS A 147 -13.70 -9.58 -18.86
C CYS A 147 -13.57 -10.88 -19.66
N ALA A 148 -12.50 -11.63 -19.48
CA ALA A 148 -12.30 -12.93 -20.10
C ALA A 148 -13.41 -13.90 -19.67
N ARG A 149 -13.64 -14.02 -18.36
CA ARG A 149 -14.69 -14.87 -17.81
C ARG A 149 -16.09 -14.48 -18.28
N PHE A 150 -16.36 -13.20 -18.35
CA PHE A 150 -17.63 -12.69 -18.89
C PHE A 150 -17.84 -13.11 -20.36
N LYS A 151 -16.79 -13.00 -21.19
CA LYS A 151 -16.84 -13.43 -22.60
C LYS A 151 -17.04 -14.96 -22.73
N GLU A 152 -16.31 -15.74 -21.95
CA GLU A 152 -16.49 -17.21 -21.88
C GLU A 152 -17.93 -17.58 -21.52
N ASN A 153 -18.49 -16.93 -20.50
CA ASN A 153 -19.87 -17.18 -20.10
C ASN A 153 -20.88 -16.83 -21.19
N ARG A 154 -20.72 -15.69 -21.88
CA ARG A 154 -21.61 -15.29 -22.99
C ARG A 154 -21.50 -16.18 -24.19
N ASN A 155 -20.33 -16.71 -24.46
CA ASN A 155 -20.06 -17.58 -25.63
C ASN A 155 -20.09 -19.07 -25.21
N PHE A 156 -20.63 -19.38 -24.03
CA PHE A 156 -20.67 -20.74 -23.52
C PHE A 156 -21.54 -21.63 -24.42
N VAL A 157 -20.94 -22.70 -24.94
CA VAL A 157 -21.62 -23.77 -25.65
C VAL A 157 -21.61 -24.99 -24.73
N SER A 158 -22.80 -25.49 -24.41
CA SER A 158 -22.92 -26.68 -23.58
C SER A 158 -22.33 -27.89 -24.29
N THR A 159 -21.39 -28.57 -23.61
CA THR A 159 -20.82 -29.83 -24.09
C THR A 159 -21.20 -30.95 -23.12
N PRO A 160 -21.64 -32.13 -23.64
CA PRO A 160 -21.91 -33.26 -22.78
C PRO A 160 -20.61 -33.75 -22.10
N TYR A 161 -20.71 -34.17 -20.83
CA TYR A 161 -19.59 -34.75 -20.08
C TYR A 161 -20.08 -35.96 -19.29
N TRP A 162 -19.14 -36.81 -18.92
CA TRP A 162 -19.42 -38.02 -18.16
C TRP A 162 -18.79 -37.91 -16.77
N GLN A 163 -19.53 -38.31 -15.74
CA GLN A 163 -18.98 -38.47 -14.38
C GLN A 163 -18.90 -39.95 -14.05
N LEU A 164 -17.73 -40.39 -13.58
CA LEU A 164 -17.53 -41.74 -13.07
C LEU A 164 -17.74 -41.71 -11.56
N HIS A 165 -18.71 -42.47 -11.07
CA HIS A 165 -18.92 -42.69 -9.66
C HIS A 165 -18.41 -44.08 -9.31
N ILE A 166 -17.51 -44.19 -8.33
CA ILE A 166 -17.02 -45.46 -7.78
C ILE A 166 -17.68 -45.60 -6.41
N THR A 167 -18.43 -46.71 -6.21
CA THR A 167 -19.07 -47.11 -4.94
C THR A 167 -18.25 -48.20 -4.29
#